data_0edeb8f6593c44ac713e5ed1c3c31dff
#
_entry.id   0edeb8f6593c44ac713e5ed1c3c31dff
#
_cell.length_a   1.000
_cell.length_b   1.000
_cell.length_c   1.000
_cell.angle_alpha   90.00
_cell.angle_beta   90.00
_cell.angle_gamma   90.00
#
_symmetry.space_group_name_H-M   'P 1'
#
loop_
_entity.id
_entity.type
_entity.pdbx_description
1 polymer ?
#
loop_
_entity_poly.entity_id
_entity_poly.type
_entity_poly.pdbx_seq_one_letter_code
_entity_poly.pdbx_strand_id
1 'polypeptide(L)'
;MLDGMLIALARMEPEERLEQVARFVPRMDNWAVCDTFCTSLKFCKKHPALVWEFIQPYLTSARVYDVRFAVVMMLAHFITEDYVEQVLALLDGVRHEDYYVGMAVAWAVSVCYVKFPALTLEYLRNSSLSDFTYNRALQKIIESLRVSREDKSLMRSMKRR
;
A
#
# COMPACT_ATOMS: atom_id res chain seq x y z
N MET A 1 3.98 10.09 -17.43
CA MET A 1 2.54 10.01 -17.07
C MET A 1 1.67 9.46 -18.20
N LEU A 2 1.74 9.96 -19.43
CA LEU A 2 0.97 9.44 -20.60
C LEU A 2 1.18 7.93 -20.81
N ASP A 3 2.41 7.43 -20.79
CA ASP A 3 2.71 6.00 -20.96
C ASP A 3 1.98 5.13 -19.93
N GLY A 4 1.97 5.55 -18.65
CA GLY A 4 1.26 4.83 -17.58
C GLY A 4 -0.24 4.78 -17.81
N MET A 5 -0.84 5.86 -18.30
CA MET A 5 -2.27 5.89 -18.64
C MET A 5 -2.59 4.98 -19.81
N LEU A 6 -1.73 4.92 -20.84
CA LEU A 6 -1.88 4.00 -21.95
C LEU A 6 -1.84 2.53 -21.49
N ILE A 7 -0.89 2.18 -20.60
CA ILE A 7 -0.81 0.83 -20.01
C ILE A 7 -2.09 0.48 -19.25
N ALA A 8 -2.67 1.44 -18.52
CA ALA A 8 -3.88 1.22 -17.75
C ALA A 8 -5.13 1.01 -18.61
N LEU A 9 -5.24 1.72 -19.73
CA LEU A 9 -6.46 1.83 -20.54
C LEU A 9 -6.46 0.99 -21.81
N ALA A 10 -5.29 0.67 -22.39
CA ALA A 10 -5.22 -0.10 -23.63
C ALA A 10 -5.82 -1.50 -23.47
N ARG A 11 -6.40 -2.01 -24.58
CA ARG A 11 -6.87 -3.40 -24.62
C ARG A 11 -5.67 -4.31 -24.85
N MET A 12 -5.38 -5.17 -23.87
CA MET A 12 -4.30 -6.17 -23.95
C MET A 12 -4.58 -7.29 -22.93
N GLU A 13 -3.96 -8.44 -23.14
CA GLU A 13 -4.04 -9.55 -22.21
C GLU A 13 -3.38 -9.21 -20.86
N PRO A 14 -3.83 -9.81 -19.74
CA PRO A 14 -3.32 -9.51 -18.40
C PRO A 14 -1.81 -9.66 -18.26
N GLU A 15 -1.24 -10.71 -18.82
CA GLU A 15 0.19 -11.01 -18.80
C GLU A 15 1.00 -9.96 -19.59
N GLU A 16 0.55 -9.61 -20.79
CA GLU A 16 1.15 -8.54 -21.60
C GLU A 16 1.12 -7.20 -20.83
N ARG A 17 0.01 -6.91 -20.17
CA ARG A 17 -0.10 -5.70 -19.33
C ARG A 17 0.91 -5.70 -18.20
N LEU A 18 1.12 -6.82 -17.50
CA LEU A 18 2.13 -6.92 -16.45
C LEU A 18 3.55 -6.75 -16.97
N GLU A 19 3.85 -7.20 -18.20
CA GLU A 19 5.13 -6.91 -18.84
C GLU A 19 5.32 -5.40 -19.06
N GLN A 20 4.29 -4.69 -19.53
CA GLN A 20 4.35 -3.24 -19.69
C GLN A 20 4.49 -2.52 -18.34
N VAL A 21 3.79 -2.99 -17.30
CA VAL A 21 3.95 -2.49 -15.92
C VAL A 21 5.40 -2.68 -15.46
N ALA A 22 5.99 -3.88 -15.66
CA ALA A 22 7.37 -4.16 -15.27
C ALA A 22 8.39 -3.25 -15.96
N ARG A 23 8.13 -2.84 -17.21
CA ARG A 23 8.97 -1.87 -17.96
C ARG A 23 8.75 -0.44 -17.48
N PHE A 24 7.58 -0.11 -16.96
CA PHE A 24 7.25 1.24 -16.52
C PHE A 24 7.70 1.53 -15.09
N VAL A 25 7.58 0.57 -14.16
CA VAL A 25 7.93 0.74 -12.75
C VAL A 25 9.33 1.33 -12.54
N PRO A 26 10.40 0.87 -13.23
CA PRO A 26 11.74 1.44 -13.06
C PRO A 26 11.87 2.91 -13.48
N ARG A 27 10.91 3.45 -14.22
CA ARG A 27 10.90 4.84 -14.71
C ARG A 27 10.19 5.80 -13.76
N MET A 28 9.57 5.28 -12.69
CA MET A 28 8.92 6.13 -11.69
C MET A 28 9.97 6.79 -10.80
N ASP A 29 9.86 8.09 -10.64
CA ASP A 29 10.79 8.93 -9.87
C ASP A 29 10.10 9.83 -8.85
N ASN A 30 8.76 9.76 -8.76
CA ASN A 30 7.99 10.55 -7.81
C ASN A 30 6.68 9.85 -7.41
N TRP A 31 6.18 10.22 -6.22
CA TRP A 31 5.01 9.62 -5.61
C TRP A 31 3.71 9.88 -6.41
N ALA A 32 3.57 11.04 -7.03
CA ALA A 32 2.34 11.39 -7.75
C ALA A 32 2.14 10.50 -8.98
N VAL A 33 3.21 10.21 -9.73
CA VAL A 33 3.18 9.28 -10.86
C VAL A 33 2.91 7.86 -10.36
N CYS A 34 3.61 7.41 -9.32
CA CYS A 34 3.46 6.08 -8.76
C CYS A 34 2.02 5.83 -8.29
N ASP A 35 1.47 6.70 -7.46
CA ASP A 35 0.15 6.51 -6.85
C ASP A 35 -0.96 6.59 -7.89
N THR A 36 -0.88 7.56 -8.81
CA THR A 36 -1.86 7.68 -9.90
C THR A 36 -1.82 6.46 -10.81
N PHE A 37 -0.64 5.96 -11.15
CA PHE A 37 -0.49 4.76 -11.96
C PHE A 37 -1.11 3.54 -11.28
N CYS A 38 -0.74 3.24 -10.03
CA CYS A 38 -1.28 2.12 -9.27
C CYS A 38 -2.81 2.15 -9.21
N THR A 39 -3.38 3.30 -8.87
CA THR A 39 -4.84 3.44 -8.73
C THR A 39 -5.60 3.35 -10.07
N SER A 40 -4.92 3.59 -11.19
CA SER A 40 -5.49 3.48 -12.54
C SER A 40 -5.59 2.04 -13.07
N LEU A 41 -4.84 1.09 -12.51
CA LEU A 41 -4.76 -0.30 -12.96
C LEU A 41 -6.00 -1.14 -12.56
N LYS A 42 -7.16 -0.80 -13.10
CA LYS A 42 -8.45 -1.43 -12.72
C LYS A 42 -8.56 -2.92 -13.08
N PHE A 43 -7.75 -3.41 -14.00
CA PHE A 43 -7.72 -4.83 -14.40
C PHE A 43 -7.36 -5.76 -13.22
N CYS A 44 -6.67 -5.24 -12.21
CA CYS A 44 -6.30 -5.98 -10.98
C CYS A 44 -7.50 -6.65 -10.31
N LYS A 45 -8.68 -6.02 -10.38
CA LYS A 45 -9.92 -6.56 -9.81
C LYS A 45 -10.39 -7.85 -10.48
N LYS A 46 -10.02 -8.06 -11.75
CA LYS A 46 -10.40 -9.24 -12.53
C LYS A 46 -9.37 -10.36 -12.44
N HIS A 47 -8.12 -10.01 -12.10
CA HIS A 47 -6.98 -10.92 -12.07
C HIS A 47 -6.18 -10.79 -10.76
N PRO A 48 -6.84 -10.89 -9.57
CA PRO A 48 -6.18 -10.57 -8.31
C PRO A 48 -5.01 -11.49 -7.99
N ALA A 49 -5.13 -12.80 -8.20
CA ALA A 49 -4.04 -13.75 -7.90
C ALA A 49 -2.79 -13.49 -8.74
N LEU A 50 -2.96 -13.26 -10.04
CA LEU A 50 -1.86 -12.96 -10.96
C LEU A 50 -1.12 -11.67 -10.55
N VAL A 51 -1.87 -10.62 -10.23
CA VAL A 51 -1.28 -9.33 -9.81
C VAL A 51 -0.65 -9.44 -8.43
N TRP A 52 -1.26 -10.21 -7.51
CA TRP A 52 -0.71 -10.44 -6.17
C TRP A 52 0.69 -11.06 -6.21
N GLU A 53 0.88 -12.10 -7.01
CA GLU A 53 2.18 -12.71 -7.20
C GLU A 53 3.19 -11.75 -7.85
N PHE A 54 2.74 -10.97 -8.83
CA PHE A 54 3.58 -10.03 -9.56
C PHE A 54 4.16 -8.91 -8.69
N ILE A 55 3.39 -8.37 -7.74
CA ILE A 55 3.83 -7.21 -6.94
C ILE A 55 4.77 -7.56 -5.79
N GLN A 56 4.74 -8.78 -5.26
CA GLN A 56 5.49 -9.15 -4.05
C GLN A 56 7.01 -8.97 -4.17
N PRO A 57 7.67 -9.33 -5.29
CA PRO A 57 9.13 -9.16 -5.41
C PRO A 57 9.59 -7.70 -5.27
N TYR A 58 8.74 -6.73 -5.59
CA TYR A 58 9.06 -5.31 -5.46
C TYR A 58 9.20 -4.84 -4.00
N LEU A 59 8.60 -5.54 -3.03
CA LEU A 59 8.67 -5.18 -1.61
C LEU A 59 10.08 -5.26 -1.02
N THR A 60 10.98 -6.03 -1.63
CA THR A 60 12.37 -6.22 -1.19
C THR A 60 13.38 -5.47 -2.07
N SER A 61 12.91 -4.65 -3.00
CA SER A 61 13.78 -3.83 -3.85
C SER A 61 14.51 -2.77 -3.04
N ALA A 62 15.73 -2.45 -3.45
CA ALA A 62 16.48 -1.31 -2.92
C ALA A 62 15.98 0.07 -3.45
N ARG A 63 15.09 0.06 -4.45
CA ARG A 63 14.58 1.27 -5.09
C ARG A 63 13.29 1.73 -4.40
N VAL A 64 13.27 3.01 -3.99
CA VAL A 64 12.15 3.64 -3.27
C VAL A 64 10.81 3.42 -3.96
N TYR A 65 10.74 3.72 -5.27
CA TYR A 65 9.46 3.66 -5.99
C TYR A 65 9.05 2.26 -6.41
N ASP A 66 9.96 1.29 -6.44
CA ASP A 66 9.61 -0.12 -6.58
C ASP A 66 8.82 -0.60 -5.35
N VAL A 67 9.36 -0.31 -4.14
CA VAL A 67 8.69 -0.68 -2.89
C VAL A 67 7.39 0.09 -2.74
N ARG A 68 7.39 1.41 -3.01
CA ARG A 68 6.18 2.22 -2.97
C ARG A 68 5.12 1.71 -3.95
N PHE A 69 5.51 1.32 -5.17
CA PHE A 69 4.60 0.70 -6.15
C PHE A 69 3.89 -0.51 -5.55
N ALA A 70 4.62 -1.48 -5.00
CA ALA A 70 4.01 -2.67 -4.40
C ALA A 70 3.06 -2.32 -3.24
N VAL A 71 3.46 -1.42 -2.35
CA VAL A 71 2.65 -0.97 -1.21
C VAL A 71 1.38 -0.28 -1.69
N VAL A 72 1.46 0.62 -2.66
CA VAL A 72 0.29 1.34 -3.17
C VAL A 72 -0.63 0.43 -4.00
N MET A 73 -0.09 -0.57 -4.71
CA MET A 73 -0.88 -1.61 -5.36
C MET A 73 -1.69 -2.42 -4.34
N MET A 74 -1.07 -2.83 -3.22
CA MET A 74 -1.79 -3.50 -2.12
C MET A 74 -2.90 -2.61 -1.56
N LEU A 75 -2.59 -1.35 -1.27
CA LEU A 75 -3.55 -0.37 -0.76
C LEU A 75 -4.75 -0.18 -1.70
N ALA A 76 -4.49 -0.06 -3.00
CA ALA A 76 -5.52 0.27 -3.98
C ALA A 76 -6.43 -0.91 -4.34
N HIS A 77 -5.91 -2.15 -4.28
CA HIS A 77 -6.57 -3.30 -4.89
C HIS A 77 -6.75 -4.50 -3.94
N PHE A 78 -6.01 -4.61 -2.84
CA PHE A 78 -5.94 -5.82 -2.01
C PHE A 78 -6.38 -5.64 -0.55
N ILE A 79 -6.90 -4.48 -0.15
CA ILE A 79 -7.51 -4.34 1.19
C ILE A 79 -8.94 -4.88 1.11
N THR A 80 -9.03 -6.20 1.10
CA THR A 80 -10.25 -7.02 1.00
C THR A 80 -10.19 -8.15 2.03
N GLU A 81 -11.32 -8.80 2.29
CA GLU A 81 -11.39 -9.92 3.24
C GLU A 81 -10.38 -11.04 2.90
N ASP A 82 -10.17 -11.33 1.62
CA ASP A 82 -9.29 -12.40 1.17
C ASP A 82 -7.79 -12.09 1.35
N TYR A 83 -7.40 -10.81 1.39
CA TYR A 83 -5.99 -10.40 1.33
C TYR A 83 -5.52 -9.54 2.50
N VAL A 84 -6.41 -8.94 3.29
CA VAL A 84 -6.03 -7.92 4.28
C VAL A 84 -5.04 -8.43 5.32
N GLU A 85 -5.15 -9.67 5.78
CA GLU A 85 -4.21 -10.26 6.74
C GLU A 85 -2.81 -10.40 6.14
N GLN A 86 -2.74 -10.87 4.89
CA GLN A 86 -1.48 -10.99 4.15
C GLN A 86 -0.88 -9.61 3.85
N VAL A 87 -1.73 -8.63 3.50
CA VAL A 87 -1.30 -7.23 3.30
C VAL A 87 -0.64 -6.69 4.57
N LEU A 88 -1.28 -6.82 5.74
CA LEU A 88 -0.72 -6.36 7.01
C LEU A 88 0.62 -7.06 7.34
N ALA A 89 0.70 -8.37 7.12
CA ALA A 89 1.93 -9.13 7.34
C ALA A 89 3.07 -8.67 6.41
N LEU A 90 2.79 -8.43 5.13
CA LEU A 90 3.77 -7.94 4.16
C LEU A 90 4.20 -6.50 4.48
N LEU A 91 3.27 -5.62 4.86
CA LEU A 91 3.58 -4.25 5.29
C LEU A 91 4.49 -4.23 6.51
N ASP A 92 4.25 -5.13 7.49
CA ASP A 92 5.11 -5.28 8.67
C ASP A 92 6.51 -5.76 8.32
N GLY A 93 6.68 -6.47 7.21
CA GLY A 93 7.95 -6.94 6.68
C GLY A 93 8.77 -5.92 5.90
N VAL A 94 8.21 -4.78 5.52
CA VAL A 94 8.93 -3.74 4.75
C VAL A 94 10.05 -3.13 5.62
N ARG A 95 11.30 -3.17 5.14
CA ARG A 95 12.49 -2.68 5.87
C ARG A 95 13.24 -1.56 5.15
N HIS A 96 12.56 -0.83 4.30
CA HIS A 96 13.12 0.29 3.57
C HIS A 96 12.99 1.60 4.39
N GLU A 97 14.11 2.28 4.65
CA GLU A 97 14.16 3.45 5.55
C GLU A 97 13.71 4.77 4.90
N ASP A 98 13.46 4.79 3.59
CA ASP A 98 13.08 6.00 2.88
C ASP A 98 11.72 6.54 3.35
N TYR A 99 11.66 7.87 3.48
CA TYR A 99 10.46 8.60 3.89
C TYR A 99 9.22 8.26 3.05
N TYR A 100 9.35 8.19 1.71
CA TYR A 100 8.21 7.93 0.82
C TYR A 100 7.70 6.50 0.93
N VAL A 101 8.56 5.54 1.28
CA VAL A 101 8.15 4.17 1.58
C VAL A 101 7.40 4.11 2.91
N GLY A 102 7.98 4.68 3.97
CA GLY A 102 7.33 4.73 5.28
C GLY A 102 5.95 5.40 5.25
N MET A 103 5.82 6.48 4.47
CA MET A 103 4.54 7.17 4.29
C MET A 103 3.52 6.33 3.52
N ALA A 104 3.94 5.55 2.52
CA ALA A 104 3.05 4.64 1.80
C ALA A 104 2.55 3.49 2.70
N VAL A 105 3.45 2.88 3.48
CA VAL A 105 3.10 1.84 4.46
C VAL A 105 2.12 2.40 5.50
N ALA A 106 2.40 3.57 6.06
CA ALA A 106 1.51 4.24 7.01
C ALA A 106 0.12 4.51 6.43
N TRP A 107 0.06 4.92 5.17
CA TRP A 107 -1.19 5.13 4.46
C TRP A 107 -1.95 3.82 4.25
N ALA A 108 -1.28 2.76 3.81
CA ALA A 108 -1.90 1.44 3.62
C ALA A 108 -2.49 0.90 4.93
N VAL A 109 -1.75 0.98 6.05
CA VAL A 109 -2.24 0.59 7.39
C VAL A 109 -3.48 1.40 7.79
N SER A 110 -3.48 2.71 7.52
CA SER A 110 -4.64 3.55 7.84
C SER A 110 -5.90 3.17 7.05
N VAL A 111 -5.75 2.77 5.79
CA VAL A 111 -6.86 2.28 4.97
C VAL A 111 -7.32 0.90 5.46
N CYS A 112 -6.39 0.01 5.87
CA CYS A 112 -6.74 -1.25 6.53
C CYS A 112 -7.60 -0.99 7.77
N TYR A 113 -7.22 -0.02 8.61
CA TYR A 113 -7.98 0.31 9.82
C TYR A 113 -9.41 0.78 9.48
N VAL A 114 -9.56 1.65 8.50
CA VAL A 114 -10.90 2.15 8.10
C VAL A 114 -11.82 1.02 7.63
N LYS A 115 -11.30 0.01 6.95
CA LYS A 115 -12.10 -1.10 6.41
C LYS A 115 -12.22 -2.28 7.38
N PHE A 116 -11.17 -2.57 8.15
CA PHE A 116 -11.05 -3.72 9.03
C PHE A 116 -10.48 -3.28 10.40
N PRO A 117 -11.23 -2.48 11.19
CA PRO A 117 -10.70 -1.83 12.39
C PRO A 117 -10.23 -2.82 13.45
N ALA A 118 -10.99 -3.88 13.74
CA ALA A 118 -10.64 -4.86 14.78
C ALA A 118 -9.34 -5.61 14.45
N LEU A 119 -9.24 -6.12 13.21
CA LEU A 119 -8.07 -6.84 12.71
C LEU A 119 -6.82 -5.93 12.70
N THR A 120 -6.98 -4.71 12.21
CA THR A 120 -5.86 -3.77 12.12
C THR A 120 -5.42 -3.28 13.51
N LEU A 121 -6.34 -3.15 14.47
CA LEU A 121 -6.00 -2.81 15.85
C LEU A 121 -5.16 -3.91 16.51
N GLU A 122 -5.53 -5.17 16.31
CA GLU A 122 -4.77 -6.32 16.81
C GLU A 122 -3.34 -6.32 16.20
N TYR A 123 -3.24 -6.13 14.89
CA TYR A 123 -1.97 -5.95 14.21
C TYR A 123 -1.14 -4.80 14.80
N LEU A 124 -1.71 -3.62 15.00
CA LEU A 124 -1.01 -2.45 15.54
C LEU A 124 -0.45 -2.68 16.94
N ARG A 125 -1.12 -3.49 17.78
CA ARG A 125 -0.64 -3.84 19.12
C ARG A 125 0.63 -4.69 19.11
N ASN A 126 0.84 -5.47 18.04
CA ASN A 126 1.94 -6.41 17.88
C ASN A 126 2.92 -6.04 16.74
N SER A 127 2.76 -4.87 16.13
CA SER A 127 3.50 -4.45 14.95
C SER A 127 4.98 -4.22 15.20
N SER A 128 5.81 -4.65 14.26
CA SER A 128 7.27 -4.43 14.23
C SER A 128 7.69 -3.24 13.37
N LEU A 129 6.76 -2.42 12.90
CA LEU A 129 7.04 -1.20 12.16
C LEU A 129 7.98 -0.27 12.94
N SER A 130 8.84 0.48 12.23
CA SER A 130 9.63 1.56 12.85
C SER A 130 8.70 2.58 13.52
N ASP A 131 9.20 3.25 14.56
CA ASP A 131 8.41 4.23 15.31
C ASP A 131 7.89 5.36 14.41
N PHE A 132 8.69 5.76 13.41
CA PHE A 132 8.27 6.73 12.40
C PHE A 132 7.03 6.24 11.64
N THR A 133 7.12 5.07 11.00
CA THR A 133 6.03 4.53 10.18
C THR A 133 4.80 4.21 11.04
N TYR A 134 4.99 3.64 12.21
CA TYR A 134 3.94 3.35 13.18
C TYR A 134 3.18 4.61 13.59
N ASN A 135 3.90 5.63 14.08
CA ASN A 135 3.27 6.88 14.49
C ASN A 135 2.59 7.63 13.34
N ARG A 136 3.13 7.53 12.11
CA ARG A 136 2.48 8.08 10.92
C ARG A 136 1.19 7.33 10.54
N ALA A 137 1.16 6.01 10.70
CA ALA A 137 -0.06 5.22 10.51
C ALA A 137 -1.15 5.67 11.50
N LEU A 138 -0.82 5.75 12.79
CA LEU A 138 -1.76 6.25 13.81
C LEU A 138 -2.24 7.66 13.51
N GLN A 139 -1.33 8.56 13.07
CA GLN A 139 -1.71 9.93 12.72
C GLN A 139 -2.71 9.98 11.55
N LYS A 140 -2.48 9.18 10.51
CA LYS A 140 -3.43 9.09 9.37
C LYS A 140 -4.78 8.53 9.77
N ILE A 141 -4.83 7.58 10.71
CA ILE A 141 -6.09 7.07 11.28
C ILE A 141 -6.82 8.19 12.03
N ILE A 142 -6.10 8.97 12.85
CA ILE A 142 -6.65 10.10 13.61
C ILE A 142 -7.24 11.18 12.68
N GLU A 143 -6.59 11.44 11.55
CA GLU A 143 -7.01 12.43 10.56
C GLU A 143 -8.21 11.99 9.72
N SER A 144 -8.49 10.69 9.66
CA SER A 144 -9.60 10.16 8.87
C SER A 144 -10.96 10.62 9.39
N LEU A 145 -11.82 11.07 8.49
CA LEU A 145 -13.21 11.43 8.80
C LEU A 145 -14.11 10.20 9.05
N ARG A 146 -13.62 8.99 8.73
CA ARG A 146 -14.36 7.73 8.85
C ARG A 146 -14.12 6.99 10.16
N VAL A 147 -13.28 7.54 11.04
CA VAL A 147 -12.89 6.94 12.31
C VAL A 147 -13.59 7.65 13.46
N SER A 148 -14.10 6.89 14.45
CA SER A 148 -14.80 7.40 15.61
C SER A 148 -13.89 8.26 16.52
N ARG A 149 -14.49 9.07 17.39
CA ARG A 149 -13.74 9.88 18.37
C ARG A 149 -13.03 8.99 19.40
N GLU A 150 -13.65 7.90 19.80
CA GLU A 150 -13.12 6.90 20.72
C GLU A 150 -11.87 6.26 20.14
N ASP A 151 -11.96 5.78 18.90
CA ASP A 151 -10.80 5.19 18.21
C ASP A 151 -9.67 6.19 18.01
N LYS A 152 -9.97 7.44 17.68
CA LYS A 152 -8.94 8.49 17.58
C LYS A 152 -8.25 8.73 18.93
N SER A 153 -8.98 8.66 20.04
CA SER A 153 -8.41 8.78 21.38
C SER A 153 -7.49 7.59 21.69
N LEU A 154 -7.93 6.38 21.34
CA LEU A 154 -7.10 5.17 21.46
C LEU A 154 -5.81 5.29 20.64
N MET A 155 -5.89 5.71 19.37
CA MET A 155 -4.71 5.89 18.52
C MET A 155 -3.72 6.89 19.11
N ARG A 156 -4.20 7.98 19.73
CA ARG A 156 -3.31 8.94 20.41
C ARG A 156 -2.56 8.31 21.57
N SER A 157 -3.22 7.45 22.35
CA SER A 157 -2.61 6.76 23.50
C SER A 157 -1.60 5.70 23.10
N MET A 158 -1.69 5.16 21.88
CA MET A 158 -0.81 4.12 21.35
C MET A 158 0.48 4.66 20.73
N LYS A 159 0.61 5.98 20.54
CA LYS A 159 1.82 6.56 19.93
C LYS A 159 3.07 6.20 20.72
N ARG A 160 4.09 5.72 20.01
CA ARG A 160 5.43 5.44 20.57
C ARG A 160 6.19 6.75 20.78
N ARG A 161 7.00 6.80 21.84
CA ARG A 161 7.83 7.97 22.21
C ARG A 161 9.20 7.89 21.57
#